data_7293216275e8235e110cf0d0498b6b7a
#
_entry.id   7293216275e8235e110cf0d0498b6b7a
#
_cell.length_a   1.000
_cell.length_b   1.000
_cell.length_c   1.000
_cell.angle_alpha   90.00
_cell.angle_beta   90.00
_cell.angle_gamma   90.00
#
_symmetry.space_group_name_H-M   'P 1'
#
loop_
_entity.id
_entity.type
_entity.pdbx_description
1 polymer ?
#
loop_
_entity_poly.entity_id
_entity_poly.type
_entity_poly.pdbx_seq_one_letter_code
_entity_poly.pdbx_strand_id
1 'polypeptide(L)'
;MTEDLTTAESFNLAAKSNFPGHLDITVTNVEHGVAKAEMRVGSKHLTPTGFMHGAAVVGIADTVCGAGCQGSKPDGAIGFTTIELKCNFLGTATLGLVTCDARMIHGGRNTQVWDADVAREDGKVIASFRCTQMVLWPKP
;
A
#
# COMPACT_ATOMS: atom_id res chain seq x y z
N MET A 1 24.16 -4.38 -0.41
CA MET A 1 23.22 -4.42 -1.56
C MET A 1 21.85 -4.05 -1.06
N THR A 2 21.26 -3.05 -1.67
CA THR A 2 19.84 -2.77 -1.44
C THR A 2 19.02 -3.83 -2.19
N GLU A 3 18.12 -4.51 -1.48
CA GLU A 3 17.18 -5.42 -2.13
C GLU A 3 16.40 -4.69 -3.22
N ASP A 4 16.23 -5.33 -4.36
CA ASP A 4 15.35 -4.85 -5.40
C ASP A 4 13.90 -5.05 -4.93
N LEU A 5 13.17 -3.97 -4.70
CA LEU A 5 11.77 -3.98 -4.26
C LEU A 5 10.83 -3.43 -5.33
N THR A 6 11.27 -3.44 -6.59
CA THR A 6 10.53 -2.80 -7.68
C THR A 6 9.46 -3.69 -8.33
N THR A 7 9.44 -4.97 -8.00
CA THR A 7 8.43 -5.91 -8.49
C THR A 7 7.54 -6.42 -7.35
N ALA A 8 6.35 -6.89 -7.69
CA ALA A 8 5.46 -7.50 -6.70
C ALA A 8 6.12 -8.71 -6.01
N GLU A 9 6.79 -9.57 -6.77
CA GLU A 9 7.47 -10.75 -6.24
C GLU A 9 8.58 -10.39 -5.26
N SER A 10 9.48 -9.49 -5.65
CA SER A 10 10.59 -9.06 -4.80
C SER A 10 10.11 -8.34 -3.54
N PHE A 11 9.06 -7.50 -3.66
CA PHE A 11 8.44 -6.84 -2.54
C PHE A 11 7.86 -7.85 -1.54
N ASN A 12 7.06 -8.80 -2.01
CA ASN A 12 6.43 -9.80 -1.15
C ASN A 12 7.46 -10.68 -0.44
N LEU A 13 8.53 -11.04 -1.11
CA LEU A 13 9.61 -11.84 -0.52
C LEU A 13 10.28 -11.09 0.64
N ALA A 14 10.62 -9.82 0.43
CA ALA A 14 11.24 -8.97 1.45
C ALA A 14 10.27 -8.67 2.62
N ALA A 15 8.99 -8.46 2.32
CA ALA A 15 7.97 -8.10 3.31
C ALA A 15 7.51 -9.28 4.18
N LYS A 16 7.87 -10.52 3.85
CA LYS A 16 7.34 -11.73 4.48
C LYS A 16 7.41 -11.74 6.01
N SER A 17 8.50 -11.25 6.58
CA SER A 17 8.73 -11.20 8.04
C SER A 17 8.44 -9.84 8.64
N ASN A 18 7.97 -8.88 7.86
CA ASN A 18 7.74 -7.51 8.27
C ASN A 18 6.23 -7.22 8.40
N PHE A 19 5.88 -5.98 8.70
CA PHE A 19 4.51 -5.58 8.95
C PHE A 19 3.52 -6.01 7.85
N PRO A 20 3.79 -5.80 6.54
CA PRO A 20 2.85 -6.25 5.52
C PRO A 20 2.65 -7.76 5.51
N GLY A 21 3.70 -8.54 5.71
CA GLY A 21 3.61 -9.99 5.81
C GLY A 21 2.81 -10.47 7.01
N HIS A 22 2.92 -9.79 8.16
CA HIS A 22 2.12 -10.08 9.36
C HIS A 22 0.63 -9.82 9.17
N LEU A 23 0.27 -8.89 8.29
CA LEU A 23 -1.13 -8.63 7.92
C LEU A 23 -1.61 -9.50 6.75
N ASP A 24 -0.79 -10.41 6.24
CA ASP A 24 -1.06 -11.20 5.03
C ASP A 24 -1.39 -10.33 3.81
N ILE A 25 -0.76 -9.17 3.70
CA ILE A 25 -0.86 -8.32 2.53
C ILE A 25 0.01 -8.90 1.43
N THR A 26 -0.58 -9.17 0.27
CA THR A 26 0.13 -9.62 -0.93
C THR A 26 0.01 -8.56 -2.00
N VAL A 27 1.13 -7.98 -2.40
CA VAL A 27 1.18 -7.10 -3.57
C VAL A 27 1.06 -7.99 -4.82
N THR A 28 0.10 -7.69 -5.68
CA THR A 28 -0.23 -8.51 -6.86
C THR A 28 0.27 -7.90 -8.16
N ASN A 29 0.50 -6.59 -8.19
CA ASN A 29 1.01 -5.90 -9.36
C ASN A 29 1.78 -4.65 -8.96
N VAL A 30 2.90 -4.39 -9.64
CA VAL A 30 3.66 -3.14 -9.57
C VAL A 30 4.07 -2.77 -10.98
N GLU A 31 3.60 -1.61 -11.44
CA GLU A 31 4.00 -0.98 -12.70
C GLU A 31 4.24 0.50 -12.44
N HIS A 32 4.85 1.21 -13.40
CA HIS A 32 5.03 2.65 -13.25
C HIS A 32 3.67 3.34 -13.06
N GLY A 33 3.49 4.00 -11.93
CA GLY A 33 2.27 4.75 -11.61
C GLY A 33 1.08 3.91 -11.15
N VAL A 34 1.22 2.59 -11.03
CA VAL A 34 0.13 1.68 -10.62
C VAL A 34 0.66 0.58 -9.71
N ALA A 35 -0.08 0.28 -8.66
CA ALA A 35 0.16 -0.91 -7.83
C ALA A 35 -1.15 -1.49 -7.32
N LYS A 36 -1.16 -2.80 -7.08
CA LYS A 36 -2.31 -3.52 -6.55
C LYS A 36 -1.89 -4.48 -5.47
N ALA A 37 -2.78 -4.69 -4.52
CA ALA A 37 -2.59 -5.66 -3.44
C ALA A 37 -3.91 -6.28 -3.02
N GLU A 38 -3.81 -7.39 -2.31
CA GLU A 38 -4.94 -8.06 -1.70
C GLU A 38 -4.61 -8.55 -0.29
N MET A 39 -5.65 -8.74 0.50
CA MET A 39 -5.54 -9.22 1.88
C MET A 39 -6.82 -9.97 2.26
N ARG A 40 -6.68 -11.20 2.72
CA ARG A 40 -7.83 -11.95 3.25
C ARG A 40 -8.08 -11.55 4.69
N VAL A 41 -9.28 -11.06 4.96
CA VAL A 41 -9.67 -10.61 6.30
C VAL A 41 -9.77 -11.81 7.24
N GLY A 42 -9.06 -11.75 8.34
CA GLY A 42 -9.08 -12.72 9.43
C GLY A 42 -9.19 -12.01 10.78
N SER A 43 -9.25 -12.77 11.87
CA SER A 43 -9.44 -12.23 13.22
C SER A 43 -8.43 -11.15 13.61
N LYS A 44 -7.19 -11.27 13.16
CA LYS A 44 -6.13 -10.29 13.45
C LYS A 44 -6.35 -8.91 12.80
N HIS A 45 -7.22 -8.82 11.81
CA HIS A 45 -7.56 -7.57 11.13
C HIS A 45 -8.79 -6.87 11.74
N LEU A 46 -9.47 -7.52 12.68
CA LEU A 46 -10.75 -7.07 13.19
C LEU A 46 -10.60 -6.29 14.51
N THR A 47 -11.53 -5.38 14.72
CA THR A 47 -11.77 -4.79 16.04
C THR A 47 -12.43 -5.81 16.96
N PRO A 48 -12.45 -5.58 18.30
CA PRO A 48 -13.21 -6.42 19.22
C PRO A 48 -14.71 -6.52 18.89
N THR A 49 -15.25 -5.58 18.13
CA THR A 49 -16.65 -5.58 17.68
C THR A 49 -16.89 -6.34 16.37
N GLY A 50 -15.86 -6.93 15.79
CA GLY A 50 -15.97 -7.83 14.63
C GLY A 50 -15.88 -7.18 13.26
N PHE A 51 -15.58 -5.91 13.17
CA PHE A 51 -15.37 -5.19 11.91
C PHE A 51 -13.88 -4.99 11.63
N MET A 52 -13.50 -4.93 10.36
CA MET A 52 -12.13 -4.65 9.98
C MET A 52 -11.63 -3.35 10.60
N HIS A 53 -10.50 -3.42 11.30
CA HIS A 53 -9.91 -2.28 11.97
C HIS A 53 -9.43 -1.24 10.94
N GLY A 54 -9.70 0.04 11.19
CA GLY A 54 -9.24 1.12 10.31
C GLY A 54 -7.72 1.10 10.07
N ALA A 55 -6.94 0.73 11.08
CA ALA A 55 -5.49 0.61 10.92
C ALA A 55 -5.09 -0.51 9.94
N ALA A 56 -5.85 -1.60 9.85
CA ALA A 56 -5.62 -2.64 8.84
C ALA A 56 -5.96 -2.17 7.43
N VAL A 57 -7.01 -1.35 7.29
CA VAL A 57 -7.36 -0.70 6.02
C VAL A 57 -6.25 0.26 5.58
N VAL A 58 -5.76 1.11 6.48
CA VAL A 58 -4.61 1.99 6.21
C VAL A 58 -3.36 1.16 5.92
N GLY A 59 -3.19 0.04 6.61
CA GLY A 59 -2.06 -0.86 6.42
C GLY A 59 -1.91 -1.36 4.99
N ILE A 60 -2.99 -1.85 4.39
CA ILE A 60 -2.95 -2.29 2.98
C ILE A 60 -2.80 -1.09 2.03
N ALA A 61 -3.48 0.02 2.28
CA ALA A 61 -3.44 1.20 1.40
C ALA A 61 -2.03 1.84 1.39
N ASP A 62 -1.43 2.05 2.55
CA ASP A 62 -0.08 2.62 2.64
C ASP A 62 0.98 1.67 2.07
N THR A 63 0.83 0.38 2.33
CA THR A 63 1.73 -0.65 1.78
C THR A 63 1.72 -0.65 0.26
N VAL A 64 0.54 -0.65 -0.36
CA VAL A 64 0.44 -0.71 -1.83
C VAL A 64 0.93 0.59 -2.47
N CYS A 65 0.66 1.74 -1.87
CA CYS A 65 1.22 3.01 -2.34
C CYS A 65 2.75 3.03 -2.21
N GLY A 66 3.29 2.48 -1.15
CA GLY A 66 4.73 2.34 -0.96
C GLY A 66 5.37 1.43 -2.01
N ALA A 67 4.77 0.28 -2.30
CA ALA A 67 5.23 -0.62 -3.36
C ALA A 67 5.19 0.09 -4.74
N GLY A 68 4.12 0.82 -5.01
CA GLY A 68 4.00 1.63 -6.23
C GLY A 68 5.05 2.72 -6.33
N CYS A 69 5.31 3.43 -5.23
CA CYS A 69 6.35 4.46 -5.17
C CYS A 69 7.73 3.87 -5.42
N GLN A 70 8.03 2.72 -4.85
CA GLN A 70 9.30 2.02 -5.06
C GLN A 70 9.50 1.63 -6.52
N GLY A 71 8.43 1.15 -7.17
CA GLY A 71 8.45 0.80 -8.60
C GLY A 71 8.42 2.01 -9.56
N SER A 72 8.14 3.19 -9.05
CA SER A 72 7.97 4.43 -9.84
C SER A 72 8.97 5.53 -9.46
N LYS A 73 9.93 5.24 -8.58
CA LYS A 73 10.90 6.25 -8.14
C LYS A 73 11.79 6.71 -9.29
N PRO A 74 12.21 7.99 -9.30
CA PRO A 74 13.12 8.49 -10.32
C PRO A 74 14.48 7.79 -10.29
N ASP A 75 15.17 7.76 -11.43
CA ASP A 75 16.51 7.22 -11.52
C ASP A 75 17.46 7.90 -10.53
N GLY A 76 18.26 7.11 -9.84
CA GLY A 76 19.19 7.58 -8.81
C GLY A 76 18.58 7.76 -7.42
N ALA A 77 17.28 7.70 -7.28
CA ALA A 77 16.64 7.69 -5.96
C ALA A 77 16.89 6.36 -5.24
N ILE A 78 17.14 6.44 -3.93
CA ILE A 78 17.48 5.26 -3.12
C ILE A 78 16.30 4.68 -2.34
N GLY A 79 15.17 5.36 -2.33
CA GLY A 79 13.97 4.92 -1.61
C GLY A 79 12.95 6.01 -1.46
N PHE A 80 12.06 5.81 -0.51
CA PHE A 80 10.99 6.76 -0.18
C PHE A 80 10.62 6.66 1.31
N THR A 81 9.85 7.62 1.77
CA THR A 81 9.16 7.55 3.07
C THR A 81 7.82 8.28 2.99
N THR A 82 6.80 7.72 3.63
CA THR A 82 5.49 8.37 3.73
C THR A 82 5.58 9.54 4.71
N ILE A 83 5.22 10.74 4.27
CA ILE A 83 5.25 11.95 5.11
C ILE A 83 3.86 12.47 5.47
N GLU A 84 2.82 11.99 4.79
CA GLU A 84 1.45 12.37 5.08
C GLU A 84 0.51 11.33 4.48
N LEU A 85 -0.58 11.05 5.15
CA LEU A 85 -1.67 10.26 4.62
C LEU A 85 -3.01 10.77 5.13
N LYS A 86 -4.04 10.54 4.32
CA LYS A 86 -5.44 10.76 4.68
C LYS A 86 -6.26 9.57 4.23
N CYS A 87 -7.13 9.07 5.08
CA CYS A 87 -8.05 7.98 4.77
C CYS A 87 -9.47 8.34 5.16
N ASN A 88 -10.41 8.20 4.23
CA ASN A 88 -11.83 8.27 4.50
C ASN A 88 -12.40 6.85 4.50
N PHE A 89 -12.98 6.44 5.62
CA PHE A 89 -13.63 5.13 5.75
C PHE A 89 -15.09 5.28 5.32
N LEU A 90 -15.45 4.56 4.26
CA LEU A 90 -16.76 4.66 3.61
C LEU A 90 -17.64 3.44 3.87
N GLY A 91 -17.04 2.38 4.38
CA GLY A 91 -17.71 1.12 4.68
C GLY A 91 -16.81 0.22 5.52
N THR A 92 -17.19 -1.04 5.64
CA THR A 92 -16.45 -2.01 6.43
C THR A 92 -16.46 -3.38 5.77
N ALA A 93 -15.54 -4.25 6.21
CA ALA A 93 -15.50 -5.66 5.88
C ALA A 93 -15.42 -6.48 7.16
N THR A 94 -15.96 -7.69 7.12
CA THR A 94 -15.94 -8.63 8.27
C THR A 94 -15.19 -9.92 7.95
N LEU A 95 -15.17 -10.29 6.67
CA LEU A 95 -14.48 -11.47 6.16
C LEU A 95 -14.31 -11.34 4.63
N GLY A 96 -13.62 -12.31 4.05
CA GLY A 96 -13.41 -12.36 2.60
C GLY A 96 -12.16 -11.63 2.13
N LEU A 97 -12.00 -11.52 0.84
CA LEU A 97 -10.85 -10.86 0.21
C LEU A 97 -11.10 -9.35 0.14
N VAL A 98 -10.13 -8.58 0.60
CA VAL A 98 -10.08 -7.13 0.40
C VAL A 98 -8.98 -6.84 -0.61
N THR A 99 -9.28 -5.99 -1.57
CA THR A 99 -8.33 -5.55 -2.61
C THR A 99 -8.03 -4.07 -2.47
N CYS A 100 -6.87 -3.67 -2.94
CA CYS A 100 -6.47 -2.26 -2.97
C CYS A 100 -5.83 -1.94 -4.31
N ASP A 101 -6.38 -0.93 -4.99
CA ASP A 101 -5.85 -0.40 -6.23
C ASP A 101 -5.26 0.98 -5.97
N ALA A 102 -3.98 1.15 -6.27
CA ALA A 102 -3.26 2.40 -6.10
C ALA A 102 -2.82 2.98 -7.45
N ARG A 103 -2.84 4.31 -7.54
CA ARG A 103 -2.42 5.05 -8.71
C ARG A 103 -1.65 6.31 -8.31
N MET A 104 -0.62 6.63 -9.05
CA MET A 104 0.16 7.85 -8.88
C MET A 104 -0.61 9.03 -9.45
N ILE A 105 -0.85 10.06 -8.62
CA ILE A 105 -1.51 11.31 -9.01
C ILE A 105 -0.48 12.34 -9.44
N HIS A 106 0.67 12.34 -8.78
CA HIS A 106 1.79 13.23 -9.06
C HIS A 106 3.11 12.49 -8.85
N GLY A 107 3.99 12.56 -9.84
CA GLY A 107 5.34 12.01 -9.78
C GLY A 107 6.37 13.10 -10.01
N GLY A 108 6.88 13.70 -8.94
CA GLY A 108 7.93 14.71 -8.96
C GLY A 108 9.29 14.16 -8.57
N ARG A 109 10.31 15.04 -8.61
CA ARG A 109 11.67 14.68 -8.20
C ARG A 109 11.74 14.36 -6.70
N ASN A 110 11.06 15.14 -5.87
CA ASN A 110 11.18 15.05 -4.40
C ASN A 110 9.97 14.41 -3.74
N THR A 111 8.81 14.43 -4.40
CA THR A 111 7.58 13.90 -3.85
C THR A 111 6.77 13.14 -4.89
N GLN A 112 6.04 12.13 -4.41
CA GLN A 112 4.97 11.50 -5.18
C GLN A 112 3.69 11.57 -4.36
N VAL A 113 2.56 11.78 -5.04
CA VAL A 113 1.23 11.68 -4.43
C VAL A 113 0.52 10.48 -5.05
N TRP A 114 -0.02 9.64 -4.19
CA TRP A 114 -0.71 8.41 -4.57
C TRP A 114 -2.12 8.38 -3.98
N ASP A 115 -3.07 7.93 -4.79
CA ASP A 115 -4.41 7.55 -4.34
C ASP A 115 -4.54 6.03 -4.29
N ALA A 116 -5.32 5.53 -3.34
CA ALA A 116 -5.67 4.12 -3.27
C ALA A 116 -7.12 3.94 -2.83
N ASP A 117 -7.81 3.03 -3.49
CA ASP A 117 -9.16 2.60 -3.11
C ASP A 117 -9.09 1.19 -2.55
N VAL A 118 -9.66 0.99 -1.37
CA VAL A 118 -9.78 -0.32 -0.74
C VAL A 118 -11.20 -0.82 -0.93
N ALA A 119 -11.36 -2.02 -1.48
CA ALA A 119 -12.67 -2.59 -1.81
C ALA A 119 -12.85 -3.99 -1.24
N ARG A 120 -14.11 -4.31 -0.91
CA ARG A 120 -14.53 -5.66 -0.54
C ARG A 120 -14.61 -6.56 -1.77
N GLU A 121 -14.76 -7.86 -1.52
CA GLU A 121 -14.92 -8.90 -2.54
C GLU A 121 -16.13 -8.67 -3.46
N ASP A 122 -17.20 -8.03 -2.97
CA ASP A 122 -18.36 -7.64 -3.77
C ASP A 122 -18.15 -6.36 -4.62
N GLY A 123 -16.93 -5.79 -4.58
CA GLY A 123 -16.56 -4.59 -5.34
C GLY A 123 -16.89 -3.28 -4.65
N LYS A 124 -17.56 -3.29 -3.47
CA LYS A 124 -17.85 -2.06 -2.74
C LYS A 124 -16.58 -1.44 -2.17
N VAL A 125 -16.33 -0.18 -2.52
CA VAL A 125 -15.23 0.60 -1.94
C VAL A 125 -15.54 0.89 -0.47
N ILE A 126 -14.63 0.51 0.42
CA ILE A 126 -14.75 0.71 1.86
C ILE A 126 -13.84 1.82 2.39
N ALA A 127 -12.84 2.24 1.61
CA ALA A 127 -12.00 3.37 1.97
C ALA A 127 -11.41 4.04 0.72
N SER A 128 -11.25 5.34 0.82
CA SER A 128 -10.52 6.18 -0.12
C SER A 128 -9.33 6.80 0.60
N PHE A 129 -8.15 6.58 0.07
CA PHE A 129 -6.88 6.90 0.70
C PHE A 129 -6.03 7.77 -0.22
N ARG A 130 -5.33 8.73 0.36
CA ARG A 130 -4.30 9.52 -0.34
C ARG A 130 -3.08 9.65 0.55
N CYS A 131 -1.89 9.52 -0.03
CA CYS A 131 -0.66 9.78 0.69
C CYS A 131 0.33 10.59 -0.15
N THR A 132 1.26 11.23 0.54
CA THR A 132 2.44 11.87 -0.04
C THR A 132 3.67 11.08 0.38
N GLN A 133 4.46 10.68 -0.60
CA GLN A 133 5.73 10.00 -0.43
C GLN A 133 6.87 10.99 -0.70
N MET A 134 7.82 11.07 0.23
CA MET A 134 9.07 11.78 -0.01
C MET A 134 10.06 10.83 -0.69
N VAL A 135 10.60 11.24 -1.81
CA VAL A 135 11.65 10.50 -2.53
C VAL A 135 13.00 10.76 -1.84
N LEU A 136 13.71 9.70 -1.54
CA LEU A 136 15.00 9.78 -0.85
C LEU A 136 16.15 9.68 -1.86
N TRP A 137 17.13 10.56 -1.68
CA TRP A 137 18.30 10.66 -2.53
C TRP A 137 19.58 10.36 -1.74
N PRO A 138 20.66 9.87 -2.38
CA PRO A 138 21.95 9.74 -1.73
C PRO A 138 22.40 11.09 -1.15
N LYS A 139 23.01 11.04 0.03
CA LYS A 139 23.65 12.23 0.58
C LYS A 139 24.89 12.57 -0.27
N PRO A 140 25.17 13.87 -0.46
CA PRO A 140 26.38 14.30 -1.17
C PRO A 140 27.65 13.86 -0.43
#